data_faaabf13a5142919934f1c59f305776b
#
_entry.id   faaabf13a5142919934f1c59f305776b
#
_cell.length_a   1.000
_cell.length_b   1.000
_cell.length_c   1.000
_cell.angle_alpha   90.00
_cell.angle_beta   90.00
_cell.angle_gamma   90.00
#
_symmetry.space_group_name_H-M   'P 1'
#
loop_
_entity.id
_entity.type
_entity.pdbx_description
1 polymer ?
#
loop_
_entity_poly.entity_id
_entity_poly.type
_entity_poly.pdbx_seq_one_letter_code
_entity_poly.pdbx_strand_id
1 'polypeptide(L)'
;ASSGYVMHLGVACQYPQLAHHNFFFTENAYLNYQQVFHEKVLPDDPTIYLVNTNKTDHTQAPVGYENIKVLPHIPYIQDQPFTTEDYAKFRDKILDKLEKMGLTDLRKHIIYEDVWTPEDIEKNYRSNRGAIYGVVADKKKNKGFKFPKESQYFENLYFVGGSVNPGGGIPMVTLSGQQVADKINAREAKNRK
;
A
#
# COMPACT_ATOMS: atom_id res chain seq x y z
N ALA A 1 8.12 -8.63 -1.63
CA ALA A 1 6.92 -7.86 -1.30
C ALA A 1 7.32 -6.59 -0.55
N SER A 2 6.43 -5.63 -0.50
CA SER A 2 6.53 -4.45 0.35
C SER A 2 5.25 -4.30 1.16
N SER A 3 5.35 -3.52 2.22
CA SER A 3 4.23 -3.02 3.01
C SER A 3 4.15 -1.51 2.88
N GLY A 4 3.37 -0.88 3.72
CA GLY A 4 3.25 0.56 3.85
C GLY A 4 3.20 0.96 5.31
N TYR A 5 3.70 2.15 5.60
CA TYR A 5 3.41 2.88 6.81
C TYR A 5 2.34 3.91 6.46
N VAL A 6 1.13 3.69 6.91
CA VAL A 6 -0.02 4.49 6.46
C VAL A 6 -0.44 5.44 7.57
N MET A 7 -0.42 6.74 7.29
CA MET A 7 -0.92 7.75 8.21
C MET A 7 -2.20 8.35 7.63
N HIS A 8 -3.26 8.37 8.41
CA HIS A 8 -4.49 9.10 8.12
C HIS A 8 -4.52 10.34 9.00
N LEU A 9 -4.49 11.51 8.38
CA LEU A 9 -4.35 12.78 9.04
C LEU A 9 -5.58 13.64 8.82
N GLY A 10 -6.20 14.11 9.92
CA GLY A 10 -7.10 15.25 9.90
C GLY A 10 -6.30 16.52 10.15
N VAL A 11 -6.34 17.46 9.21
CA VAL A 11 -5.49 18.64 9.23
C VAL A 11 -6.35 19.92 9.28
N ALA A 12 -6.11 20.78 10.28
CA ALA A 12 -6.86 22.03 10.51
C ALA A 12 -6.34 23.20 9.66
N CYS A 13 -5.99 22.93 8.42
CA CYS A 13 -5.66 23.95 7.42
C CYS A 13 -5.85 23.37 6.01
N GLN A 14 -5.66 24.20 5.00
CA GLN A 14 -5.69 23.79 3.61
C GLN A 14 -4.33 24.01 2.95
N TYR A 15 -3.91 23.04 2.13
CA TYR A 15 -2.71 23.10 1.29
C TYR A 15 -3.13 23.23 -0.19
N PRO A 16 -3.32 24.47 -0.70
CA PRO A 16 -3.84 24.71 -2.06
C PRO A 16 -2.96 24.10 -3.16
N GLN A 17 -1.66 23.93 -2.90
CA GLN A 17 -0.69 23.33 -3.82
C GLN A 17 -0.87 21.81 -4.01
N LEU A 18 -1.59 21.13 -3.11
CA LEU A 18 -1.85 19.70 -3.27
C LEU A 18 -2.92 19.45 -4.33
N ALA A 19 -2.71 18.42 -5.13
CA ALA A 19 -3.73 17.75 -5.93
C ALA A 19 -4.40 16.62 -5.12
N HIS A 20 -5.35 15.89 -5.74
CA HIS A 20 -5.90 14.67 -5.13
C HIS A 20 -4.81 13.63 -4.88
N HIS A 21 -3.93 13.41 -5.86
CA HIS A 21 -2.80 12.49 -5.78
C HIS A 21 -1.49 13.27 -5.91
N ASN A 22 -0.58 13.07 -4.95
CA ASN A 22 0.72 13.74 -4.90
C ASN A 22 1.83 12.73 -4.64
N PHE A 23 3.01 12.99 -5.18
CA PHE A 23 4.21 12.21 -4.91
C PHE A 23 5.34 13.13 -4.46
N PHE A 24 5.92 12.83 -3.32
CA PHE A 24 7.12 13.45 -2.79
C PHE A 24 8.26 12.46 -2.98
N PHE A 25 9.01 12.64 -4.04
CA PHE A 25 10.04 11.68 -4.42
C PHE A 25 11.25 11.74 -3.50
N THR A 26 11.93 10.61 -3.36
CA THR A 26 13.28 10.53 -2.79
C THR A 26 14.29 11.19 -3.74
N GLU A 27 15.38 11.72 -3.20
CA GLU A 27 16.49 12.23 -4.01
C GLU A 27 17.24 11.09 -4.73
N ASN A 28 17.26 9.88 -4.12
CA ASN A 28 17.92 8.71 -4.70
C ASN A 28 16.97 7.50 -4.73
N ALA A 29 16.27 7.33 -5.85
CA ALA A 29 15.31 6.25 -6.04
C ALA A 29 15.95 4.85 -5.93
N TYR A 30 17.20 4.69 -6.37
CA TYR A 30 17.92 3.42 -6.27
C TYR A 30 18.19 3.05 -4.81
N LEU A 31 18.69 4.00 -4.00
CA LEU A 31 18.93 3.79 -2.57
C LEU A 31 17.64 3.44 -1.83
N ASN A 32 16.57 4.20 -2.07
CA ASN A 32 15.26 3.91 -1.47
C ASN A 32 14.77 2.50 -1.84
N TYR A 33 14.95 2.09 -3.09
CA TYR A 33 14.62 0.73 -3.53
C TYR A 33 15.48 -0.33 -2.81
N GLN A 34 16.80 -0.12 -2.69
CA GLN A 34 17.71 -1.02 -1.98
C GLN A 34 17.30 -1.18 -0.52
N GLN A 35 17.05 -0.08 0.18
CA GLN A 35 16.66 -0.10 1.59
C GLN A 35 15.34 -0.87 1.80
N VAL A 36 14.32 -0.63 0.99
CA VAL A 36 13.01 -1.28 1.15
C VAL A 36 13.03 -2.76 0.72
N PHE A 37 13.64 -3.09 -0.42
CA PHE A 37 13.49 -4.40 -1.04
C PHE A 37 14.65 -5.37 -0.81
N HIS A 38 15.86 -4.88 -0.51
CA HIS A 38 17.04 -5.72 -0.30
C HIS A 38 17.52 -5.70 1.14
N GLU A 39 17.79 -4.53 1.69
CA GLU A 39 18.31 -4.37 3.07
C GLU A 39 17.22 -4.60 4.12
N LYS A 40 15.95 -4.37 3.74
CA LYS A 40 14.78 -4.52 4.63
C LYS A 40 14.83 -3.60 5.84
N VAL A 41 15.21 -2.35 5.61
CA VAL A 41 15.22 -1.29 6.61
C VAL A 41 14.21 -0.20 6.27
N LEU A 42 13.80 0.60 7.25
CA LEU A 42 13.01 1.81 7.01
C LEU A 42 13.86 2.81 6.22
N PRO A 43 13.38 3.32 5.07
CA PRO A 43 14.20 4.15 4.20
C PRO A 43 14.54 5.49 4.86
N ASP A 44 15.76 5.97 4.61
CA ASP A 44 16.22 7.25 5.16
C ASP A 44 15.54 8.45 4.51
N ASP A 45 15.27 8.35 3.21
CA ASP A 45 14.54 9.34 2.42
C ASP A 45 13.44 8.65 1.62
N PRO A 46 12.25 8.38 2.22
CA PRO A 46 11.19 7.64 1.54
C PRO A 46 10.57 8.46 0.41
N THR A 47 10.24 7.78 -0.71
CA THR A 47 9.22 8.31 -1.62
C THR A 47 7.86 8.19 -0.93
N ILE A 48 7.14 9.30 -0.84
CA ILE A 48 5.85 9.38 -0.17
C ILE A 48 4.74 9.58 -1.20
N TYR A 49 3.74 8.69 -1.20
CA TYR A 49 2.48 8.90 -1.88
C TYR A 49 1.50 9.53 -0.90
N LEU A 50 0.97 10.69 -1.28
CA LEU A 50 0.00 11.44 -0.47
C LEU A 50 -1.30 11.62 -1.25
N VAL A 51 -2.42 11.29 -0.60
CA VAL A 51 -3.77 11.48 -1.16
C VAL A 51 -4.51 12.51 -0.32
N ASN A 52 -5.05 13.52 -1.00
CA ASN A 52 -5.94 14.51 -0.41
C ASN A 52 -7.32 14.40 -1.06
N THR A 53 -8.22 13.69 -0.41
CA THR A 53 -9.55 13.39 -0.95
C THR A 53 -10.42 14.62 -1.11
N ASN A 54 -10.22 15.65 -0.28
CA ASN A 54 -10.96 16.91 -0.33
C ASN A 54 -10.82 17.67 -1.64
N LYS A 55 -9.76 17.40 -2.41
CA LYS A 55 -9.56 18.04 -3.74
C LYS A 55 -10.57 17.59 -4.78
N THR A 56 -11.23 16.46 -4.55
CA THR A 56 -12.27 15.93 -5.45
C THR A 56 -13.64 15.93 -4.78
N ASP A 57 -13.70 15.58 -3.50
CA ASP A 57 -14.94 15.54 -2.74
C ASP A 57 -14.80 16.39 -1.46
N HIS A 58 -15.35 17.59 -1.50
CA HIS A 58 -15.28 18.55 -0.39
C HIS A 58 -16.02 18.09 0.88
N THR A 59 -16.80 17.00 0.82
CA THR A 59 -17.49 16.43 1.99
C THR A 59 -16.61 15.57 2.87
N GLN A 60 -15.37 15.27 2.43
CA GLN A 60 -14.43 14.39 3.12
C GLN A 60 -13.77 15.01 4.37
N ALA A 61 -13.91 16.31 4.58
CA ALA A 61 -13.51 17.02 5.79
C ALA A 61 -14.39 18.24 6.04
N PRO A 62 -14.44 18.80 7.26
CA PRO A 62 -15.09 20.07 7.54
C PRO A 62 -14.50 21.22 6.71
N VAL A 63 -15.28 22.29 6.52
CA VAL A 63 -14.82 23.48 5.79
C VAL A 63 -13.55 24.04 6.43
N GLY A 64 -12.53 24.30 5.63
CA GLY A 64 -11.23 24.78 6.07
C GLY A 64 -10.24 23.70 6.53
N TYR A 65 -10.66 22.44 6.56
CA TYR A 65 -9.85 21.28 6.95
C TYR A 65 -9.55 20.38 5.75
N GLU A 66 -8.60 19.47 5.92
CA GLU A 66 -8.28 18.46 4.92
C GLU A 66 -8.15 17.07 5.54
N ASN A 67 -8.52 16.05 4.76
CA ASN A 67 -8.32 14.64 5.06
C ASN A 67 -7.20 14.12 4.16
N ILE A 68 -6.05 13.81 4.78
CA ILE A 68 -4.83 13.45 4.08
C ILE A 68 -4.42 12.03 4.46
N LYS A 69 -4.19 11.18 3.45
CA LYS A 69 -3.53 9.89 3.62
C LYS A 69 -2.09 9.97 3.13
N VAL A 70 -1.15 9.55 3.96
CA VAL A 70 0.29 9.53 3.68
C VAL A 70 0.75 8.08 3.65
N LEU A 71 1.42 7.65 2.59
CA LEU A 71 1.83 6.25 2.39
C LEU A 71 3.23 6.18 1.75
N PRO A 72 4.30 6.13 2.52
CA PRO A 72 5.57 5.60 2.07
C PRO A 72 5.56 4.06 2.04
N HIS A 73 6.24 3.47 1.06
CA HIS A 73 6.48 2.03 1.05
C HIS A 73 7.62 1.70 2.01
N ILE A 74 7.42 0.63 2.78
CA ILE A 74 8.39 0.08 3.72
C ILE A 74 8.47 -1.45 3.56
N PRO A 75 9.46 -2.13 4.16
CA PRO A 75 9.50 -3.58 4.18
C PRO A 75 8.25 -4.19 4.84
N TYR A 76 7.88 -5.39 4.39
CA TYR A 76 6.94 -6.25 5.12
C TYR A 76 7.54 -6.71 6.45
N ILE A 77 6.76 -7.26 7.38
CA ILE A 77 7.23 -7.73 8.69
C ILE A 77 8.40 -8.71 8.53
N GLN A 78 9.54 -8.37 9.11
CA GLN A 78 10.75 -9.17 9.12
C GLN A 78 10.76 -10.13 10.32
N ASP A 79 11.74 -11.03 10.39
CA ASP A 79 11.91 -11.94 11.53
C ASP A 79 12.28 -11.16 12.82
N GLN A 80 12.88 -9.98 12.67
CA GLN A 80 13.01 -8.97 13.70
C GLN A 80 12.17 -7.75 13.29
N PRO A 81 10.94 -7.61 13.79
CA PRO A 81 10.07 -6.49 13.47
C PRO A 81 10.64 -5.16 13.94
N PHE A 82 10.26 -4.08 13.28
CA PHE A 82 10.56 -2.73 13.75
C PHE A 82 9.84 -2.46 15.07
N THR A 83 10.51 -1.72 15.94
CA THR A 83 9.95 -1.32 17.23
C THR A 83 9.04 -0.10 17.08
N THR A 84 8.24 0.16 18.12
CA THR A 84 7.45 1.40 18.20
C THR A 84 8.33 2.65 18.09
N GLU A 85 9.55 2.60 18.65
CA GLU A 85 10.51 3.70 18.56
C GLU A 85 11.02 3.90 17.13
N ASP A 86 11.28 2.82 16.38
CA ASP A 86 11.67 2.90 14.96
C ASP A 86 10.57 3.56 14.13
N TYR A 87 9.31 3.17 14.34
CA TYR A 87 8.17 3.78 13.68
C TYR A 87 7.98 5.25 14.07
N ALA A 88 8.21 5.62 15.34
CA ALA A 88 8.13 7.01 15.77
C ALA A 88 9.19 7.88 15.07
N LYS A 89 10.45 7.41 15.02
CA LYS A 89 11.52 8.09 14.28
C LYS A 89 11.22 8.20 12.78
N PHE A 90 10.64 7.16 12.21
CA PHE A 90 10.26 7.16 10.79
C PHE A 90 9.11 8.13 10.50
N ARG A 91 8.12 8.20 11.39
CA ARG A 91 7.06 9.21 11.35
C ARG A 91 7.62 10.62 11.30
N ASP A 92 8.57 10.92 12.17
CA ASP A 92 9.21 12.24 12.21
C ASP A 92 9.94 12.56 10.91
N LYS A 93 10.68 11.61 10.34
CA LYS A 93 11.30 11.76 9.00
C LYS A 93 10.28 12.09 7.91
N ILE A 94 9.12 11.41 7.92
CA ILE A 94 8.03 11.66 6.96
C ILE A 94 7.52 13.08 7.09
N LEU A 95 7.21 13.51 8.31
CA LEU A 95 6.70 14.85 8.57
C LEU A 95 7.72 15.93 8.24
N ASP A 96 9.00 15.75 8.60
CA ASP A 96 10.10 16.65 8.24
C ASP A 96 10.20 16.82 6.72
N LYS A 97 10.12 15.71 5.98
CA LYS A 97 10.17 15.75 4.52
C LYS A 97 8.97 16.49 3.94
N LEU A 98 7.77 16.21 4.40
CA LEU A 98 6.55 16.87 3.91
C LEU A 98 6.59 18.37 4.19
N GLU A 99 7.03 18.79 5.39
CA GLU A 99 7.18 20.21 5.74
C GLU A 99 8.23 20.88 4.87
N LYS A 100 9.42 20.26 4.68
CA LYS A 100 10.48 20.75 3.81
C LYS A 100 10.02 20.89 2.35
N MET A 101 9.15 20.02 1.89
CA MET A 101 8.64 20.00 0.52
C MET A 101 7.34 20.81 0.33
N GLY A 102 6.97 21.66 1.29
CA GLY A 102 5.95 22.69 1.12
C GLY A 102 4.69 22.53 1.94
N LEU A 103 4.53 21.49 2.77
CA LEU A 103 3.43 21.42 3.73
C LEU A 103 3.82 22.13 5.03
N THR A 104 4.01 23.43 4.93
CA THR A 104 4.48 24.28 6.03
C THR A 104 3.64 24.09 7.29
N ASP A 105 4.31 23.94 8.43
CA ASP A 105 3.68 23.78 9.75
C ASP A 105 2.70 22.58 9.85
N LEU A 106 2.89 21.52 9.03
CA LEU A 106 2.00 20.35 9.00
C LEU A 106 1.75 19.80 10.40
N ARG A 107 2.83 19.60 11.19
CA ARG A 107 2.71 19.07 12.56
C ARG A 107 1.79 19.87 13.45
N LYS A 108 1.81 21.19 13.33
CA LYS A 108 0.97 22.10 14.15
C LYS A 108 -0.51 22.01 13.78
N HIS A 109 -0.80 21.65 12.54
CA HIS A 109 -2.14 21.57 12.01
C HIS A 109 -2.77 20.19 12.12
N ILE A 110 -2.01 19.14 12.47
CA ILE A 110 -2.56 17.78 12.69
C ILE A 110 -3.42 17.82 13.97
N ILE A 111 -4.72 17.57 13.81
CA ILE A 111 -5.70 17.46 14.90
C ILE A 111 -6.20 16.05 15.11
N TYR A 112 -5.96 15.17 14.15
CA TYR A 112 -6.25 13.74 14.21
C TYR A 112 -5.17 12.98 13.47
N GLU A 113 -4.75 11.87 14.05
CA GLU A 113 -3.78 10.97 13.45
C GLU A 113 -4.15 9.52 13.78
N ASP A 114 -4.26 8.69 12.75
CA ASP A 114 -4.37 7.24 12.85
C ASP A 114 -3.27 6.62 11.99
N VAL A 115 -2.49 5.72 12.57
CA VAL A 115 -1.32 5.13 11.92
C VAL A 115 -1.50 3.63 11.82
N TRP A 116 -1.28 3.09 10.62
CA TRP A 116 -1.27 1.66 10.37
C TRP A 116 0.13 1.22 9.96
N THR A 117 0.66 0.32 10.76
CA THR A 117 1.92 -0.38 10.51
C THR A 117 1.68 -1.67 9.70
N PRO A 118 2.72 -2.37 9.24
CA PRO A 118 2.56 -3.70 8.63
C PRO A 118 1.83 -4.69 9.54
N GLU A 119 2.02 -4.60 10.85
CA GLU A 119 1.34 -5.43 11.86
C GLU A 119 -0.17 -5.18 11.88
N ASP A 120 -0.59 -3.92 11.77
CA ASP A 120 -1.99 -3.54 11.69
C ASP A 120 -2.62 -4.03 10.37
N ILE A 121 -1.87 -3.92 9.28
CA ILE A 121 -2.30 -4.42 7.96
C ILE A 121 -2.46 -5.94 7.99
N GLU A 122 -1.53 -6.68 8.58
CA GLU A 122 -1.66 -8.14 8.75
C GLU A 122 -2.87 -8.50 9.60
N LYS A 123 -3.04 -7.83 10.74
CA LYS A 123 -4.16 -8.05 11.67
C LYS A 123 -5.51 -7.79 11.00
N ASN A 124 -5.65 -6.68 10.29
CA ASN A 124 -6.93 -6.23 9.73
C ASN A 124 -7.29 -6.94 8.43
N TYR A 125 -6.31 -7.23 7.57
CA TYR A 125 -6.54 -7.80 6.23
C TYR A 125 -6.07 -9.26 6.08
N ARG A 126 -5.45 -9.85 7.09
CA ARG A 126 -4.88 -11.20 7.04
C ARG A 126 -3.86 -11.36 5.91
N SER A 127 -3.22 -10.26 5.52
CA SER A 127 -2.16 -10.29 4.53
C SER A 127 -0.88 -10.88 5.15
N ASN A 128 -0.21 -11.76 4.41
CA ASN A 128 0.99 -12.40 4.91
C ASN A 128 2.09 -11.36 5.21
N ARG A 129 2.51 -11.29 6.47
CA ARG A 129 3.51 -10.34 6.98
C ARG A 129 3.19 -8.86 6.64
N GLY A 130 1.95 -8.50 6.59
CA GLY A 130 1.50 -7.15 6.29
C GLY A 130 1.78 -6.67 4.85
N ALA A 131 2.07 -7.57 3.92
CA ALA A 131 2.35 -7.21 2.53
C ALA A 131 1.11 -6.69 1.81
N ILE A 132 1.17 -5.47 1.26
CA ILE A 132 0.00 -4.81 0.64
C ILE A 132 -0.28 -5.23 -0.80
N TYR A 133 0.69 -5.80 -1.51
CA TYR A 133 0.53 -6.25 -2.91
C TYR A 133 0.60 -7.78 -3.09
N GLY A 134 0.56 -8.53 -2.00
CA GLY A 134 0.66 -9.98 -2.03
C GLY A 134 2.01 -10.48 -2.57
N VAL A 135 1.99 -11.64 -3.23
CA VAL A 135 3.21 -12.27 -3.77
C VAL A 135 3.82 -11.45 -4.90
N VAL A 136 5.14 -11.26 -4.85
CA VAL A 136 5.90 -10.58 -5.91
C VAL A 136 6.06 -11.50 -7.11
N ALA A 137 5.89 -10.94 -8.30
CA ALA A 137 6.24 -11.60 -9.56
C ALA A 137 7.77 -11.55 -9.77
N ASP A 138 8.46 -12.61 -9.39
CA ASP A 138 9.92 -12.73 -9.48
C ASP A 138 10.31 -13.70 -10.60
N LYS A 139 11.14 -13.25 -11.57
CA LYS A 139 11.55 -14.10 -12.70
C LYS A 139 12.32 -15.35 -12.28
N LYS A 140 13.13 -15.26 -11.23
CA LYS A 140 13.95 -16.38 -10.73
C LYS A 140 13.11 -17.39 -9.93
N LYS A 141 12.19 -16.89 -9.09
CA LYS A 141 11.41 -17.73 -8.17
C LYS A 141 10.16 -18.31 -8.81
N ASN A 142 9.44 -17.53 -9.60
CA ASN A 142 8.12 -17.89 -10.14
C ASN A 142 7.94 -17.52 -11.63
N LYS A 143 9.04 -17.39 -12.37
CA LYS A 143 9.05 -17.08 -13.82
C LYS A 143 8.32 -15.78 -14.17
N GLY A 144 8.21 -14.85 -13.23
CA GLY A 144 7.51 -13.57 -13.42
C GLY A 144 5.99 -13.65 -13.21
N PHE A 145 5.47 -14.78 -12.75
CA PHE A 145 4.05 -14.95 -12.46
C PHE A 145 3.79 -14.87 -10.94
N LYS A 146 2.57 -14.52 -10.60
CA LYS A 146 2.01 -14.70 -9.25
C LYS A 146 1.48 -16.15 -9.11
N PHE A 147 0.79 -16.45 -8.01
CA PHE A 147 0.19 -17.76 -7.83
C PHE A 147 -0.82 -18.10 -8.95
N PRO A 148 -1.00 -19.40 -9.27
CA PRO A 148 -2.03 -19.83 -10.20
C PRO A 148 -3.43 -19.53 -9.64
N LYS A 149 -4.40 -19.31 -10.53
CA LYS A 149 -5.80 -19.06 -10.16
C LYS A 149 -6.58 -20.31 -9.75
N GLU A 150 -6.01 -21.47 -9.93
CA GLU A 150 -6.60 -22.77 -9.59
C GLU A 150 -5.58 -23.61 -8.83
N SER A 151 -6.04 -24.31 -7.81
CA SER A 151 -5.22 -25.22 -7.03
C SER A 151 -4.74 -26.40 -7.88
N GLN A 152 -3.49 -26.77 -7.72
CA GLN A 152 -2.92 -28.00 -8.30
C GLN A 152 -3.13 -29.21 -7.40
N TYR A 153 -3.58 -29.01 -6.17
CA TYR A 153 -3.70 -30.05 -5.14
C TYR A 153 -5.14 -30.39 -4.79
N PHE A 154 -6.06 -29.43 -4.97
CA PHE A 154 -7.47 -29.60 -4.58
C PHE A 154 -8.36 -29.25 -5.76
N GLU A 155 -9.30 -30.13 -6.06
CA GLU A 155 -10.35 -29.87 -7.05
C GLU A 155 -11.29 -28.76 -6.57
N ASN A 156 -11.78 -27.96 -7.50
CA ASN A 156 -12.75 -26.87 -7.26
C ASN A 156 -12.27 -25.79 -6.30
N LEU A 157 -10.96 -25.70 -6.02
CA LEU A 157 -10.37 -24.62 -5.24
C LEU A 157 -9.73 -23.60 -6.18
N TYR A 158 -10.25 -22.36 -6.12
CA TYR A 158 -9.82 -21.26 -6.97
C TYR A 158 -9.34 -20.08 -6.13
N PHE A 159 -8.45 -19.26 -6.69
CA PHE A 159 -7.87 -18.09 -6.04
C PHE A 159 -8.11 -16.85 -6.88
N VAL A 160 -8.49 -15.74 -6.21
CA VAL A 160 -8.69 -14.42 -6.80
C VAL A 160 -8.00 -13.35 -5.96
N GLY A 161 -7.84 -12.14 -6.51
CA GLY A 161 -7.29 -11.01 -5.77
C GLY A 161 -5.85 -10.67 -6.11
N GLY A 162 -5.19 -9.91 -5.22
CA GLY A 162 -3.86 -9.35 -5.46
C GLY A 162 -2.71 -10.35 -5.50
N SER A 163 -2.89 -11.55 -4.93
CA SER A 163 -1.86 -12.61 -4.89
C SER A 163 -1.81 -13.48 -6.13
N VAL A 164 -2.77 -13.33 -7.05
CA VAL A 164 -2.80 -14.01 -8.36
C VAL A 164 -2.68 -12.99 -9.49
N ASN A 165 -2.37 -13.44 -10.73
CA ASN A 165 -2.34 -12.55 -11.88
C ASN A 165 -3.75 -11.99 -12.20
N PRO A 166 -3.87 -10.70 -12.61
CA PRO A 166 -2.80 -9.77 -12.97
C PRO A 166 -2.14 -9.06 -11.80
N GLY A 167 -2.65 -9.11 -10.57
CA GLY A 167 -2.00 -8.55 -9.39
C GLY A 167 -2.87 -7.61 -8.58
N GLY A 168 -2.25 -6.75 -7.76
CA GLY A 168 -2.92 -5.79 -6.90
C GLY A 168 -3.47 -4.58 -7.65
N GLY A 169 -4.43 -3.89 -7.01
CA GLY A 169 -5.18 -2.76 -7.55
C GLY A 169 -6.61 -3.16 -7.91
N ILE A 170 -7.59 -2.28 -7.63
CA ILE A 170 -9.01 -2.58 -7.80
C ILE A 170 -9.36 -3.13 -9.19
N PRO A 171 -8.92 -2.52 -10.32
CA PRO A 171 -9.22 -3.07 -11.65
C PRO A 171 -8.65 -4.48 -11.84
N MET A 172 -7.42 -4.73 -11.34
CA MET A 172 -6.72 -6.00 -11.53
C MET A 172 -7.33 -7.12 -10.69
N VAL A 173 -7.70 -6.85 -9.44
CA VAL A 173 -8.33 -7.86 -8.59
C VAL A 173 -9.73 -8.20 -9.08
N THR A 174 -10.48 -7.22 -9.58
CA THR A 174 -11.79 -7.44 -10.20
C THR A 174 -11.65 -8.32 -11.45
N LEU A 175 -10.68 -8.01 -12.32
CA LEU A 175 -10.39 -8.82 -13.51
C LEU A 175 -10.00 -10.26 -13.14
N SER A 176 -9.24 -10.46 -12.05
CA SER A 176 -8.91 -11.81 -11.59
C SER A 176 -10.15 -12.60 -11.20
N GLY A 177 -11.13 -11.96 -10.56
CA GLY A 177 -12.42 -12.55 -10.22
C GLY A 177 -13.22 -12.96 -11.45
N GLN A 178 -13.35 -12.07 -12.43
CA GLN A 178 -14.01 -12.36 -13.71
C GLN A 178 -13.37 -13.56 -14.43
N GLN A 179 -12.05 -13.58 -14.54
CA GLN A 179 -11.33 -14.68 -15.20
C GLN A 179 -11.53 -16.04 -14.50
N VAL A 180 -11.67 -16.06 -13.18
CA VAL A 180 -12.00 -17.30 -12.45
C VAL A 180 -13.45 -17.69 -12.67
N ALA A 181 -14.39 -16.77 -12.64
CA ALA A 181 -15.79 -17.05 -12.93
C ALA A 181 -15.97 -17.65 -14.35
N ASP A 182 -15.32 -17.06 -15.35
CA ASP A 182 -15.35 -17.57 -16.74
C ASP A 182 -14.77 -19.00 -16.82
N LYS A 183 -13.69 -19.27 -16.08
CA LYS A 183 -13.09 -20.60 -16.03
C LYS A 183 -14.01 -21.65 -15.40
N ILE A 184 -14.69 -21.30 -14.31
CA ILE A 184 -15.67 -22.16 -13.64
C ILE A 184 -16.85 -22.44 -14.60
N ASN A 185 -17.41 -21.43 -15.20
CA ASN A 185 -18.52 -21.55 -16.13
C ASN A 185 -18.17 -22.44 -17.34
N ALA A 186 -16.97 -22.27 -17.90
CA ALA A 186 -16.50 -23.11 -19.00
C ALA A 186 -16.31 -24.58 -18.61
N ARG A 187 -15.88 -24.85 -17.36
CA ARG A 187 -15.77 -26.21 -16.82
C ARG A 187 -17.14 -26.86 -16.63
N GLU A 188 -18.08 -26.15 -16.01
CA GLU A 188 -19.43 -26.62 -15.78
C GLU A 188 -20.18 -26.92 -17.10
N ALA A 189 -20.00 -26.08 -18.11
CA ALA A 189 -20.58 -26.28 -19.43
C ALA A 189 -20.05 -27.54 -20.12
N LYS A 190 -18.80 -27.97 -19.85
CA LYS A 190 -18.23 -29.23 -20.36
C LYS A 190 -18.76 -30.45 -19.62
N ASN A 191 -19.00 -30.34 -18.32
CA ASN A 191 -19.49 -31.44 -17.48
C ASN A 191 -20.99 -31.75 -17.71
N ARG A 192 -21.73 -30.83 -18.33
CA ARG A 192 -23.15 -31.00 -18.68
C ARG A 192 -23.39 -31.66 -20.06
N LYS A 193 -22.31 -31.87 -20.82
CA LYS A 193 -22.34 -32.58 -22.10
C LYS A 193 -21.90 -34.03 -21.94
#